data_577237b10b5cbf968fc7bae66601e20d
#
_entry.id   577237b10b5cbf968fc7bae66601e20d
#
_cell.length_a   1.000
_cell.length_b   1.000
_cell.length_c   1.000
_cell.angle_alpha   90.00
_cell.angle_beta   90.00
_cell.angle_gamma   90.00
#
_symmetry.space_group_name_H-M   'P 1'
#
loop_
_entity.id
_entity.type
_entity.pdbx_description
1 polymer ?
#
loop_
_entity_poly.entity_id
_entity_poly.type
_entity_poly.pdbx_seq_one_letter_code
_entity_poly.pdbx_strand_id
1 'polypeptide(L)'
;NHDRMQAALMHNAATVHQEDVLTELPPLTVTPFEYALSDEHMAIYNKVAREKLLEFEGQDTISFTNSSAAAAAMQQVVIGVELYAKDDEHRVKLRKQITGLEVVDHVLERVSGKKIIIFAYYQKSIEVIMQHLAARDLNPVEISGRISNNQTSIDTFKSDDSCKAIVIQIASGGAGLEFQDDAHHVLFMEF
;
A
#
# COMPACT_ATOMS: atom_id res chain seq x y z
N ASN A 1 5.91 23.86 -26.51
CA ASN A 1 5.23 24.70 -25.50
C ASN A 1 5.74 24.47 -24.07
N HIS A 2 6.31 23.32 -23.75
CA HIS A 2 6.84 22.99 -22.41
C HIS A 2 8.04 23.90 -22.08
N ASP A 3 9.00 24.04 -23.00
CA ASP A 3 10.22 24.82 -22.79
C ASP A 3 9.94 26.33 -22.61
N ARG A 4 8.90 26.85 -23.28
CA ARG A 4 8.48 28.24 -23.11
C ARG A 4 7.82 28.48 -21.74
N MET A 5 7.05 27.51 -21.26
CA MET A 5 6.41 27.59 -19.95
C MET A 5 7.44 27.45 -18.85
N GLN A 6 8.40 26.57 -19.00
CA GLN A 6 9.51 26.39 -18.09
C GLN A 6 10.39 27.64 -18.02
N ALA A 7 10.75 28.22 -19.17
CA ALA A 7 11.52 29.47 -19.22
C ALA A 7 10.78 30.64 -18.55
N ALA A 8 9.47 30.76 -18.73
CA ALA A 8 8.65 31.80 -18.11
C ALA A 8 8.53 31.63 -16.58
N LEU A 9 8.43 30.39 -16.10
CA LEU A 9 8.42 30.10 -14.68
C LEU A 9 9.76 30.34 -14.02
N MET A 10 10.87 29.96 -14.68
CA MET A 10 12.24 30.12 -14.16
C MET A 10 12.69 31.55 -14.07
N HIS A 11 12.04 32.49 -14.79
CA HIS A 11 12.38 33.92 -14.71
C HIS A 11 12.08 34.51 -13.31
N ASN A 12 11.10 33.95 -12.59
CA ASN A 12 10.67 34.43 -11.27
C ASN A 12 10.67 33.33 -10.20
N ALA A 13 11.33 32.18 -10.43
CA ALA A 13 11.41 31.07 -9.49
C ALA A 13 12.86 30.62 -9.32
N ALA A 14 13.23 30.33 -8.08
CA ALA A 14 14.46 29.60 -7.77
C ALA A 14 14.09 28.13 -7.53
N THR A 15 14.73 27.22 -8.25
CA THR A 15 14.62 25.78 -8.02
C THR A 15 15.88 25.33 -7.29
N VAL A 16 15.67 24.67 -6.17
CA VAL A 16 16.75 24.07 -5.38
C VAL A 16 16.44 22.55 -5.30
N HIS A 17 17.34 21.74 -5.79
CA HIS A 17 17.21 20.29 -5.64
C HIS A 17 17.73 19.87 -4.26
N GLN A 18 17.04 18.91 -3.65
CA GLN A 18 17.38 18.41 -2.31
C GLN A 18 18.83 17.91 -2.24
N GLU A 19 19.28 17.23 -3.28
CA GLU A 19 20.64 16.70 -3.42
C GLU A 19 21.75 17.78 -3.47
N ASP A 20 21.39 18.99 -3.90
CA ASP A 20 22.33 20.11 -3.98
C ASP A 20 22.57 20.78 -2.63
N VAL A 21 21.60 20.63 -1.69
CA VAL A 21 21.59 21.37 -0.40
C VAL A 21 21.78 20.45 0.77
N LEU A 22 21.25 19.24 0.73
CA LEU A 22 21.28 18.27 1.82
C LEU A 22 22.27 17.14 1.51
N THR A 23 23.54 17.50 1.39
CA THR A 23 24.65 16.57 1.08
C THR A 23 24.93 15.57 2.21
N GLU A 24 24.38 15.79 3.39
CA GLU A 24 24.56 14.92 4.57
C GLU A 24 23.52 13.79 4.65
N LEU A 25 22.47 13.83 3.81
CA LEU A 25 21.47 12.78 3.78
C LEU A 25 22.04 11.50 3.17
N PRO A 26 21.81 10.34 3.78
CA PRO A 26 22.17 9.08 3.16
C PRO A 26 21.37 8.88 1.85
N PRO A 27 21.95 8.18 0.86
CA PRO A 27 21.28 7.96 -0.40
C PRO A 27 19.98 7.14 -0.20
N LEU A 28 18.91 7.54 -0.88
CA LEU A 28 17.69 6.76 -0.94
C LEU A 28 17.95 5.50 -1.77
N THR A 29 17.71 4.34 -1.16
CA THR A 29 17.76 3.05 -1.87
C THR A 29 16.34 2.57 -2.11
N VAL A 30 15.94 2.44 -3.37
CA VAL A 30 14.65 1.87 -3.79
C VAL A 30 14.90 0.48 -4.34
N THR A 31 14.28 -0.53 -3.73
CA THR A 31 14.39 -1.93 -4.15
C THR A 31 13.01 -2.41 -4.59
N PRO A 32 12.77 -2.63 -5.89
CA PRO A 32 11.54 -3.27 -6.34
C PRO A 32 11.54 -4.74 -5.89
N PHE A 33 10.38 -5.22 -5.47
CA PHE A 33 10.16 -6.61 -5.14
C PHE A 33 9.17 -7.21 -6.14
N GLU A 34 9.62 -8.19 -6.88
CA GLU A 34 8.80 -8.91 -7.87
C GLU A 34 8.33 -10.23 -7.27
N TYR A 35 7.05 -10.54 -7.40
CA TYR A 35 6.47 -11.81 -7.01
C TYR A 35 5.51 -12.32 -8.07
N ALA A 36 5.41 -13.64 -8.18
CA ALA A 36 4.51 -14.28 -9.13
C ALA A 36 3.13 -14.48 -8.53
N LEU A 37 2.09 -14.17 -9.32
CA LEU A 37 0.73 -14.53 -8.97
C LEU A 37 0.55 -16.05 -9.06
N SER A 38 -0.28 -16.61 -8.17
CA SER A 38 -0.72 -18.00 -8.32
C SER A 38 -1.56 -18.16 -9.60
N ASP A 39 -1.64 -19.38 -10.12
CA ASP A 39 -2.44 -19.68 -11.32
C ASP A 39 -3.91 -19.25 -11.17
N GLU A 40 -4.47 -19.39 -9.95
CA GLU A 40 -5.82 -18.96 -9.62
C GLU A 40 -5.97 -17.42 -9.71
N HIS A 41 -5.08 -16.67 -9.10
CA HIS A 41 -5.09 -15.20 -9.19
C HIS A 41 -4.84 -14.72 -10.61
N MET A 42 -3.94 -15.38 -11.34
CA MET A 42 -3.65 -15.03 -12.73
C MET A 42 -4.88 -15.30 -13.64
N ALA A 43 -5.62 -16.38 -13.42
CA ALA A 43 -6.84 -16.67 -14.17
C ALA A 43 -7.90 -15.57 -13.92
N ILE A 44 -8.12 -15.19 -12.67
CA ILE A 44 -9.05 -14.11 -12.31
C ILE A 44 -8.60 -12.77 -12.90
N TYR A 45 -7.33 -12.43 -12.75
CA TYR A 45 -6.74 -11.22 -13.32
C TYR A 45 -6.97 -11.13 -14.85
N ASN A 46 -6.66 -12.20 -15.57
CA ASN A 46 -6.85 -12.26 -17.02
C ASN A 46 -8.32 -12.14 -17.42
N LYS A 47 -9.24 -12.72 -16.65
CA LYS A 47 -10.67 -12.62 -16.90
C LYS A 47 -11.15 -11.18 -16.75
N VAL A 48 -10.79 -10.50 -15.66
CA VAL A 48 -11.11 -9.08 -15.45
C VAL A 48 -10.49 -8.21 -16.55
N ALA A 49 -9.23 -8.47 -16.91
CA ALA A 49 -8.51 -7.68 -17.91
C ALA A 49 -9.13 -7.76 -19.30
N ARG A 50 -9.56 -8.96 -19.72
CA ARG A 50 -10.07 -9.22 -21.09
C ARG A 50 -11.55 -8.98 -21.23
N GLU A 51 -12.33 -9.45 -20.26
CA GLU A 51 -13.78 -9.52 -20.35
C GLU A 51 -14.47 -8.42 -19.55
N LYS A 52 -13.73 -7.74 -18.67
CA LYS A 52 -14.27 -6.79 -17.67
C LYS A 52 -15.40 -7.42 -16.84
N LEU A 53 -15.31 -8.71 -16.65
CA LEU A 53 -16.27 -9.52 -15.94
C LEU A 53 -15.56 -10.32 -14.86
N LEU A 54 -16.24 -10.51 -13.75
CA LEU A 54 -15.86 -11.45 -12.73
C LEU A 54 -17.07 -12.33 -12.44
N GLU A 55 -16.94 -13.62 -12.72
CA GLU A 55 -17.98 -14.61 -12.43
C GLU A 55 -17.66 -15.34 -11.12
N PHE A 56 -18.72 -15.58 -10.38
CA PHE A 56 -18.66 -16.33 -9.12
C PHE A 56 -19.20 -17.72 -9.29
N GLU A 57 -18.63 -18.67 -8.58
CA GLU A 57 -19.24 -20.01 -8.48
C GLU A 57 -20.62 -19.86 -7.84
N GLY A 58 -21.62 -19.92 -8.70
CA GLY A 58 -22.99 -20.17 -8.27
C GLY A 58 -24.04 -19.17 -8.71
N GLN A 59 -23.82 -17.88 -8.88
CA GLN A 59 -24.94 -17.01 -9.28
C GLN A 59 -24.62 -15.60 -9.81
N ASP A 60 -23.51 -14.92 -9.47
CA ASP A 60 -23.38 -13.51 -9.78
C ASP A 60 -22.16 -13.17 -10.63
N THR A 61 -22.39 -12.34 -11.64
CA THR A 61 -21.36 -11.77 -12.49
C THR A 61 -21.21 -10.28 -12.17
N ILE A 62 -20.04 -9.85 -11.71
CA ILE A 62 -19.73 -8.42 -11.64
C ILE A 62 -19.24 -7.94 -12.99
N SER A 63 -19.94 -6.97 -13.56
CA SER A 63 -19.53 -6.28 -14.77
C SER A 63 -18.88 -4.94 -14.39
N PHE A 64 -17.64 -4.73 -14.86
CA PHE A 64 -16.94 -3.45 -14.68
C PHE A 64 -17.28 -2.53 -15.85
N THR A 65 -18.16 -1.58 -15.61
CA THR A 65 -18.70 -0.68 -16.65
C THR A 65 -17.68 0.28 -17.24
N ASN A 66 -16.55 0.52 -16.52
CA ASN A 66 -15.48 1.39 -17.00
C ASN A 66 -14.09 0.79 -16.71
N SER A 67 -13.11 1.28 -17.47
CA SER A 67 -11.71 0.79 -17.37
C SER A 67 -11.06 1.06 -16.02
N SER A 68 -11.45 2.14 -15.32
CA SER A 68 -10.90 2.47 -13.99
C SER A 68 -11.38 1.48 -12.94
N ALA A 69 -12.65 1.06 -12.98
CA ALA A 69 -13.18 0.04 -12.08
C ALA A 69 -12.52 -1.32 -12.32
N ALA A 70 -12.30 -1.69 -13.58
CA ALA A 70 -11.57 -2.91 -13.93
C ALA A 70 -10.11 -2.86 -13.47
N ALA A 71 -9.44 -1.72 -13.61
CA ALA A 71 -8.07 -1.55 -13.13
C ALA A 71 -7.98 -1.69 -11.61
N ALA A 72 -8.90 -1.07 -10.86
CA ALA A 72 -8.96 -1.22 -9.41
C ALA A 72 -9.23 -2.67 -8.98
N ALA A 73 -10.10 -3.39 -9.70
CA ALA A 73 -10.34 -4.80 -9.43
C ALA A 73 -9.11 -5.66 -9.71
N MET A 74 -8.41 -5.43 -10.83
CA MET A 74 -7.16 -6.12 -11.14
C MET A 74 -6.09 -5.89 -10.07
N GLN A 75 -5.97 -4.66 -9.58
CA GLN A 75 -5.04 -4.32 -8.49
C GLN A 75 -5.38 -5.09 -7.20
N GLN A 76 -6.66 -5.17 -6.84
CA GLN A 76 -7.12 -5.98 -5.69
C GLN A 76 -6.82 -7.47 -5.86
N VAL A 77 -6.99 -8.01 -7.07
CA VAL A 77 -6.62 -9.40 -7.39
C VAL A 77 -5.13 -9.64 -7.20
N VAL A 78 -4.27 -8.73 -7.67
CA VAL A 78 -2.81 -8.84 -7.53
C VAL A 78 -2.39 -8.94 -6.07
N ILE A 79 -3.03 -8.19 -5.20
CA ILE A 79 -2.74 -8.19 -3.77
C ILE A 79 -3.38 -9.40 -3.07
N GLY A 80 -4.39 -10.00 -3.66
CA GLY A 80 -5.13 -11.13 -3.10
C GLY A 80 -6.15 -10.72 -2.04
N VAL A 81 -6.64 -9.48 -2.06
CA VAL A 81 -7.71 -9.03 -1.17
C VAL A 81 -9.10 -9.34 -1.75
N GLU A 82 -10.10 -9.38 -0.88
CA GLU A 82 -11.48 -9.59 -1.28
C GLU A 82 -11.94 -8.50 -2.23
N LEU A 83 -12.52 -8.88 -3.35
CA LEU A 83 -13.20 -7.98 -4.25
C LEU A 83 -14.63 -7.73 -3.75
N TYR A 84 -15.04 -6.46 -3.72
CA TYR A 84 -16.39 -6.09 -3.34
C TYR A 84 -17.19 -5.69 -4.57
N ALA A 85 -18.38 -6.27 -4.73
CA ALA A 85 -19.42 -5.67 -5.54
C ALA A 85 -20.01 -4.45 -4.77
N LYS A 86 -20.60 -3.51 -5.50
CA LYS A 86 -21.23 -2.31 -4.91
C LYS A 86 -22.33 -2.63 -3.87
N ASP A 87 -22.88 -3.84 -3.94
CA ASP A 87 -23.90 -4.31 -3.03
C ASP A 87 -23.24 -5.21 -1.99
N ASP A 88 -23.38 -4.87 -0.72
CA ASP A 88 -22.75 -5.54 0.44
C ASP A 88 -22.99 -7.07 0.54
N GLU A 89 -23.88 -7.63 -0.29
CA GLU A 89 -24.24 -9.04 -0.30
C GLU A 89 -23.34 -9.91 -1.19
N HIS A 90 -22.56 -9.32 -2.11
CA HIS A 90 -21.76 -10.06 -3.08
C HIS A 90 -20.26 -9.87 -2.83
N ARG A 91 -19.68 -10.77 -2.07
CA ARG A 91 -18.23 -10.76 -1.74
C ARG A 91 -17.52 -11.90 -2.45
N VAL A 92 -16.57 -11.58 -3.31
CA VAL A 92 -15.60 -12.58 -3.76
C VAL A 92 -14.56 -12.78 -2.69
N LYS A 93 -14.58 -13.94 -2.08
CA LYS A 93 -13.43 -14.38 -1.29
C LYS A 93 -12.42 -14.99 -2.25
N LEU A 94 -11.36 -14.28 -2.57
CA LEU A 94 -10.19 -14.92 -3.16
C LEU A 94 -9.64 -15.89 -2.11
N ARG A 95 -9.82 -17.17 -2.37
CA ARG A 95 -9.35 -18.24 -1.50
C ARG A 95 -7.84 -18.32 -1.61
N LYS A 96 -7.19 -18.11 -0.51
CA LYS A 96 -5.76 -18.30 -0.19
C LYS A 96 -4.84 -17.11 -0.40
N GLN A 97 -4.14 -16.87 0.70
CA GLN A 97 -2.86 -16.19 0.86
C GLN A 97 -2.72 -14.90 0.03
N ILE A 98 -2.79 -13.79 0.74
CA ILE A 98 -2.35 -12.53 0.19
C ILE A 98 -0.89 -12.70 -0.19
N THR A 99 -0.62 -12.75 -1.49
CA THR A 99 0.74 -12.91 -2.04
C THR A 99 1.68 -11.80 -1.55
N GLY A 100 1.15 -10.60 -1.27
CA GLY A 100 1.92 -9.51 -0.69
C GLY A 100 2.43 -9.72 0.73
N LEU A 101 1.90 -10.68 1.52
CA LEU A 101 2.42 -10.95 2.86
C LEU A 101 3.81 -11.57 2.87
N GLU A 102 4.18 -12.31 1.83
CA GLU A 102 5.54 -12.82 1.67
C GLU A 102 6.54 -11.68 1.50
N VAL A 103 6.13 -10.59 0.85
CA VAL A 103 6.94 -9.37 0.74
C VAL A 103 7.13 -8.72 2.11
N VAL A 104 6.06 -8.64 2.91
CA VAL A 104 6.13 -8.12 4.28
C VAL A 104 7.12 -8.93 5.10
N ASP A 105 7.04 -10.26 5.06
CA ASP A 105 7.95 -11.16 5.78
C ASP A 105 9.40 -10.96 5.34
N HIS A 106 9.64 -10.92 4.03
CA HIS A 106 10.97 -10.69 3.50
C HIS A 106 11.57 -9.35 3.93
N VAL A 107 10.77 -8.30 3.97
CA VAL A 107 11.24 -6.99 4.45
C VAL A 107 11.49 -7.01 5.95
N LEU A 108 10.61 -7.62 6.75
CA LEU A 108 10.79 -7.76 8.20
C LEU A 108 12.11 -8.48 8.56
N GLU A 109 12.46 -9.53 7.84
CA GLU A 109 13.75 -10.22 8.01
C GLU A 109 14.93 -9.28 7.75
N ARG A 110 14.85 -8.45 6.70
CA ARG A 110 15.90 -7.50 6.34
C ARG A 110 16.05 -6.36 7.33
N VAL A 111 14.97 -5.83 7.86
CA VAL A 111 15.02 -4.71 8.80
C VAL A 111 15.43 -5.12 10.21
N SER A 112 15.48 -6.43 10.49
CA SER A 112 16.09 -6.99 11.70
C SER A 112 15.58 -6.36 13.01
N GLY A 113 14.27 -6.26 13.20
CA GLY A 113 13.64 -5.73 14.41
C GLY A 113 13.61 -4.21 14.54
N LYS A 114 14.07 -3.47 13.52
CA LYS A 114 13.86 -2.01 13.44
C LYS A 114 12.41 -1.69 13.09
N LYS A 115 11.99 -0.48 13.39
CA LYS A 115 10.66 0.02 13.03
C LYS A 115 10.51 0.16 11.52
N ILE A 116 9.30 -0.18 11.02
CA ILE A 116 8.95 -0.11 9.60
C ILE A 116 7.64 0.63 9.38
N ILE A 117 7.57 1.40 8.30
CA ILE A 117 6.36 2.05 7.81
C ILE A 117 5.86 1.26 6.61
N ILE A 118 4.58 0.88 6.62
CA ILE A 118 3.95 0.15 5.53
C ILE A 118 2.80 0.98 4.98
N PHE A 119 2.88 1.35 3.72
CA PHE A 119 1.80 2.04 3.01
C PHE A 119 0.94 1.04 2.26
N ALA A 120 -0.38 1.17 2.42
CA ALA A 120 -1.38 0.42 1.69
C ALA A 120 -2.56 1.31 1.28
N TYR A 121 -3.24 0.94 0.20
CA TYR A 121 -4.35 1.72 -0.34
C TYR A 121 -5.71 1.20 0.15
N TYR A 122 -5.92 -0.12 0.07
CA TYR A 122 -7.20 -0.74 0.40
C TYR A 122 -7.33 -1.05 1.89
N GLN A 123 -8.50 -0.74 2.46
CA GLN A 123 -8.82 -1.05 3.87
C GLN A 123 -8.63 -2.52 4.21
N LYS A 124 -9.00 -3.41 3.28
CA LYS A 124 -8.87 -4.86 3.49
C LYS A 124 -7.42 -5.31 3.51
N SER A 125 -6.56 -4.72 2.69
CA SER A 125 -5.11 -4.95 2.74
C SER A 125 -4.55 -4.56 4.09
N ILE A 126 -4.92 -3.37 4.59
CA ILE A 126 -4.49 -2.87 5.90
C ILE A 126 -4.90 -3.85 7.00
N GLU A 127 -6.16 -4.28 7.01
CA GLU A 127 -6.67 -5.23 8.01
C GLU A 127 -5.85 -6.52 8.05
N VAL A 128 -5.57 -7.08 6.89
CA VAL A 128 -4.82 -8.34 6.81
C VAL A 128 -3.35 -8.14 7.16
N ILE A 129 -2.72 -7.04 6.74
CA ILE A 129 -1.34 -6.71 7.13
C ILE A 129 -1.27 -6.52 8.65
N MET A 130 -2.22 -5.80 9.25
CA MET A 130 -2.29 -5.61 10.70
C MET A 130 -2.38 -6.95 11.46
N GLN A 131 -3.26 -7.85 11.01
CA GLN A 131 -3.39 -9.20 11.60
C GLN A 131 -2.10 -10.02 11.46
N HIS A 132 -1.46 -9.94 10.30
CA HIS A 132 -0.21 -10.63 10.01
C HIS A 132 0.95 -10.17 10.90
N LEU A 133 1.07 -8.85 11.11
CA LEU A 133 2.07 -8.25 11.98
C LEU A 133 1.80 -8.55 13.45
N ALA A 134 0.52 -8.49 13.87
CA ALA A 134 0.13 -8.80 15.25
C ALA A 134 0.41 -10.29 15.61
N ALA A 135 0.20 -11.20 14.67
CA ALA A 135 0.53 -12.62 14.85
C ALA A 135 2.04 -12.90 15.02
N ARG A 136 2.89 -11.91 14.78
CA ARG A 136 4.36 -11.91 14.96
C ARG A 136 4.83 -11.11 16.16
N ASP A 137 3.90 -10.71 17.04
CA ASP A 137 4.18 -9.90 18.23
C ASP A 137 4.88 -8.56 17.94
N LEU A 138 4.59 -7.96 16.76
CA LEU A 138 5.18 -6.68 16.35
C LEU A 138 4.39 -5.45 16.82
N ASN A 139 3.29 -5.65 17.55
CA ASN A 139 2.41 -4.61 18.10
C ASN A 139 2.13 -3.46 17.10
N PRO A 140 1.58 -3.77 15.91
CA PRO A 140 1.39 -2.77 14.87
C PRO A 140 0.31 -1.76 15.24
N VAL A 141 0.47 -0.52 14.77
CA VAL A 141 -0.55 0.53 14.84
C VAL A 141 -0.97 0.96 13.44
N GLU A 142 -2.14 1.57 13.33
CA GLU A 142 -2.77 1.93 12.06
C GLU A 142 -3.07 3.42 11.98
N ILE A 143 -2.85 4.00 10.79
CA ILE A 143 -3.37 5.31 10.38
C ILE A 143 -4.28 5.10 9.18
N SER A 144 -5.58 5.34 9.37
CA SER A 144 -6.56 5.23 8.28
C SER A 144 -7.81 6.04 8.57
N GLY A 145 -8.68 6.16 7.58
CA GLY A 145 -9.95 6.85 7.73
C GLY A 145 -10.93 6.18 8.71
N ARG A 146 -10.72 4.92 9.10
CA ARG A 146 -11.53 4.23 10.09
C ARG A 146 -11.09 4.46 11.54
N ILE A 147 -9.87 4.95 11.74
CA ILE A 147 -9.33 5.25 13.07
C ILE A 147 -9.75 6.66 13.48
N SER A 148 -10.46 6.77 14.58
CA SER A 148 -10.98 8.05 15.07
C SER A 148 -9.89 9.02 15.56
N ASN A 149 -8.78 8.48 16.07
CA ASN A 149 -7.67 9.28 16.59
C ASN A 149 -6.32 8.71 16.07
N ASN A 150 -5.93 9.13 14.89
CA ASN A 150 -4.65 8.76 14.29
C ASN A 150 -3.44 9.27 15.10
N GLN A 151 -3.60 10.34 15.90
CA GLN A 151 -2.52 10.86 16.72
C GLN A 151 -2.05 9.84 17.76
N THR A 152 -2.96 9.10 18.38
CA THR A 152 -2.59 8.02 19.30
C THR A 152 -1.73 6.96 18.64
N SER A 153 -2.02 6.58 17.39
CA SER A 153 -1.20 5.63 16.63
C SER A 153 0.21 6.19 16.37
N ILE A 154 0.31 7.47 16.02
CA ILE A 154 1.58 8.16 15.81
C ILE A 154 2.41 8.16 17.10
N ASP A 155 1.80 8.59 18.21
CA ASP A 155 2.46 8.68 19.49
C ASP A 155 2.94 7.30 20.00
N THR A 156 2.11 6.28 19.84
CA THR A 156 2.47 4.88 20.16
C THR A 156 3.64 4.40 19.30
N PHE A 157 3.59 4.62 17.99
CA PHE A 157 4.69 4.22 17.11
C PHE A 157 6.02 4.90 17.48
N LYS A 158 5.97 6.17 17.86
CA LYS A 158 7.17 6.93 18.26
C LYS A 158 7.72 6.51 19.62
N SER A 159 6.85 6.37 20.63
CA SER A 159 7.27 6.22 22.02
C SER A 159 7.39 4.79 22.54
N ASP A 160 6.69 3.83 21.91
CA ASP A 160 6.71 2.44 22.34
C ASP A 160 7.70 1.62 21.48
N ASP A 161 8.76 1.15 22.12
CA ASP A 161 9.77 0.31 21.48
C ASP A 161 9.27 -1.08 21.10
N SER A 162 8.18 -1.54 21.68
CA SER A 162 7.54 -2.80 21.30
C SER A 162 6.72 -2.68 20.02
N CYS A 163 6.27 -1.46 19.68
CA CYS A 163 5.58 -1.17 18.42
C CYS A 163 6.60 -1.10 17.27
N LYS A 164 6.67 -2.17 16.46
CA LYS A 164 7.66 -2.31 15.38
C LYS A 164 7.14 -1.91 14.01
N ALA A 165 5.83 -1.73 13.85
CA ALA A 165 5.26 -1.41 12.55
C ALA A 165 4.11 -0.39 12.66
N ILE A 166 4.03 0.48 11.67
CA ILE A 166 2.89 1.34 11.45
C ILE A 166 2.36 1.12 10.03
N VAL A 167 1.07 0.82 9.92
CA VAL A 167 0.40 0.62 8.64
C VAL A 167 -0.44 1.85 8.31
N ILE A 168 -0.17 2.47 7.19
CA ILE A 168 -0.73 3.77 6.82
C ILE A 168 -1.54 3.64 5.54
N GLN A 169 -2.81 4.05 5.60
CA GLN A 169 -3.61 4.22 4.40
C GLN A 169 -3.13 5.46 3.64
N ILE A 170 -2.71 5.28 2.38
CA ILE A 170 -2.16 6.36 1.56
C ILE A 170 -3.10 7.58 1.50
N ALA A 171 -4.40 7.34 1.33
CA ALA A 171 -5.41 8.41 1.27
C ALA A 171 -5.57 9.21 2.57
N SER A 172 -5.22 8.63 3.73
CA SER A 172 -5.43 9.24 5.05
C SER A 172 -4.15 9.76 5.70
N GLY A 173 -2.97 9.31 5.26
CA GLY A 173 -1.70 9.60 5.90
C GLY A 173 -0.54 9.80 4.92
N GLY A 174 -0.84 10.10 3.64
CA GLY A 174 0.19 10.29 2.61
C GLY A 174 0.99 11.59 2.73
N ALA A 175 0.61 12.51 3.62
CA ALA A 175 1.30 13.78 3.81
C ALA A 175 1.25 14.24 5.28
N GLY A 176 2.26 15.03 5.69
CA GLY A 176 2.29 15.68 7.00
C GLY A 176 2.69 14.77 8.16
N LEU A 177 3.22 13.58 7.90
CA LEU A 177 3.75 12.69 8.92
C LEU A 177 5.28 12.78 8.96
N GLU A 178 5.82 12.83 10.16
CA GLU A 178 7.26 12.93 10.41
C GLU A 178 7.72 11.73 11.24
N PHE A 179 8.44 10.81 10.61
CA PHE A 179 8.97 9.58 11.23
C PHE A 179 10.48 9.41 10.99
N GLN A 180 11.17 10.45 10.51
CA GLN A 180 12.58 10.37 10.13
C GLN A 180 13.51 9.92 11.26
N ASP A 181 13.13 10.21 12.51
CA ASP A 181 13.92 9.83 13.70
C ASP A 181 13.55 8.44 14.23
N ASP A 182 12.40 7.90 13.79
CA ASP A 182 11.83 6.66 14.33
C ASP A 182 12.01 5.47 13.39
N ALA A 183 11.86 5.70 12.07
CA ALA A 183 11.90 4.63 11.08
C ALA A 183 12.55 5.08 9.77
N HIS A 184 13.45 4.25 9.25
CA HIS A 184 14.17 4.47 7.99
C HIS A 184 13.81 3.46 6.90
N HIS A 185 12.87 2.56 7.18
CA HIS A 185 12.42 1.53 6.26
C HIS A 185 10.96 1.75 5.92
N VAL A 186 10.68 1.83 4.63
CA VAL A 186 9.34 2.06 4.10
C VAL A 186 9.02 0.97 3.09
N LEU A 187 7.84 0.38 3.21
CA LEU A 187 7.30 -0.58 2.27
C LEU A 187 6.02 -0.03 1.64
N PHE A 188 5.97 0.06 0.33
CA PHE A 188 4.74 0.33 -0.40
C PHE A 188 4.17 -0.99 -0.92
N MET A 189 2.99 -1.35 -0.42
CA MET A 189 2.27 -2.54 -0.88
C MET A 189 1.46 -2.27 -2.14
N GLU A 190 0.89 -1.08 -2.21
CA GLU A 190 0.01 -0.63 -3.29
C GLU A 190 0.16 0.89 -3.48
N PHE A 191 -0.02 1.36 -4.71
CA PHE A 191 -0.06 2.81 -5.04
C PHE A 191 -0.83 3.10 -6.32
#